data_720f0beb2291c7b04aa752d45e2b937a
#
_entry.id   720f0beb2291c7b04aa752d45e2b937a
#
_cell.length_a   1.000
_cell.length_b   1.000
_cell.length_c   1.000
_cell.angle_alpha   90.00
_cell.angle_beta   90.00
_cell.angle_gamma   90.00
#
_symmetry.space_group_name_H-M   'P 1'
#
loop_
_entity.id
_entity.type
_entity.pdbx_description
1 polymer ?
#
loop_
_entity_poly.entity_id
_entity_poly.type
_entity_poly.pdbx_seq_one_letter_code
_entity_poly.pdbx_strand_id
1 'polypeptide(L)'
;MTMKKKILSTAVLAAMGIGSAHAVYQSPDGLGEVLLVPYYTVQDGNETIFAIVNTTDYPQAVTVRFRQAYTSRQVLDFNLYLSPHDVWTAKVQDDGNGGAEVVTGDKSCTAPAITTAIPFRNFEFTGSKVDNGPTDQSRVREGYIEILDMATGPFQDDSNPPAVWDANDDG
;
A
#
# COMPACT_ATOMS: atom_id res chain seq x y z
N MET A 1 20.61 57.80 -13.67
CA MET A 1 19.76 57.27 -12.59
C MET A 1 19.18 55.91 -12.94
N THR A 2 19.97 54.97 -13.51
CA THR A 2 19.52 53.71 -14.06
C THR A 2 20.17 52.45 -13.44
N MET A 3 21.18 52.62 -12.59
CA MET A 3 21.89 51.50 -11.97
C MET A 3 21.15 50.84 -10.78
N LYS A 4 20.33 51.58 -10.03
CA LYS A 4 19.63 51.05 -8.85
C LYS A 4 18.52 50.02 -9.17
N LYS A 5 17.90 50.10 -10.37
CA LYS A 5 16.84 49.15 -10.76
C LYS A 5 17.36 47.77 -11.18
N LYS A 6 18.59 47.68 -11.71
CA LYS A 6 19.18 46.44 -12.15
C LYS A 6 19.68 45.57 -10.97
N ILE A 7 20.11 46.20 -9.88
CA ILE A 7 20.56 45.50 -8.66
C ILE A 7 19.36 44.84 -7.93
N LEU A 8 18.21 45.53 -7.95
CA LEU A 8 17.00 45.03 -7.29
C LEU A 8 16.44 43.78 -7.99
N SER A 9 16.47 43.74 -9.32
CA SER A 9 15.99 42.57 -10.10
C SER A 9 16.88 41.37 -9.96
N THR A 10 18.19 41.55 -9.80
CA THR A 10 19.15 40.41 -9.59
C THR A 10 19.01 39.84 -8.19
N ALA A 11 18.73 40.67 -7.18
CA ALA A 11 18.53 40.21 -5.81
C ALA A 11 17.22 39.39 -5.64
N VAL A 12 16.17 39.74 -6.37
CA VAL A 12 14.90 39.00 -6.35
C VAL A 12 15.03 37.63 -7.04
N LEU A 13 15.81 37.52 -8.13
CA LEU A 13 16.08 36.24 -8.77
C LEU A 13 16.92 35.30 -7.88
N ALA A 14 17.88 35.85 -7.11
CA ALA A 14 18.70 35.07 -6.20
C ALA A 14 17.92 34.54 -4.98
N ALA A 15 16.86 35.24 -4.55
CA ALA A 15 16.00 34.83 -3.43
C ALA A 15 15.01 33.70 -3.80
N MET A 16 14.71 33.49 -5.08
CA MET A 16 13.83 32.42 -5.56
C MET A 16 14.54 31.08 -5.77
N GLY A 17 15.87 31.02 -5.63
CA GLY A 17 16.68 29.86 -5.95
C GLY A 17 17.05 28.96 -4.77
N ILE A 18 16.58 29.21 -3.55
CA ILE A 18 16.99 28.44 -2.36
C ILE A 18 15.79 27.76 -1.69
N GLY A 19 14.88 27.25 -2.49
CA GLY A 19 13.95 26.24 -2.03
C GLY A 19 14.48 24.89 -2.48
N SER A 20 15.26 24.20 -1.66
CA SER A 20 15.45 22.77 -1.84
C SER A 20 14.08 22.13 -1.65
N ALA A 21 13.40 21.85 -2.76
CA ALA A 21 12.30 20.93 -2.72
C ALA A 21 12.89 19.59 -2.25
N HIS A 22 12.67 19.22 -1.00
CA HIS A 22 12.91 17.87 -0.56
C HIS A 22 11.88 17.01 -1.30
N ALA A 23 12.28 16.48 -2.44
CA ALA A 23 11.52 15.44 -3.11
C ALA A 23 11.45 14.22 -2.18
N VAL A 24 10.33 13.52 -2.20
CA VAL A 24 10.19 12.24 -1.51
C VAL A 24 11.38 11.36 -1.91
N TYR A 25 12.12 10.86 -0.93
CA TYR A 25 13.24 9.96 -1.19
C TYR A 25 12.69 8.59 -1.62
N GLN A 26 13.07 8.16 -2.81
CA GLN A 26 12.79 6.80 -3.28
C GLN A 26 13.99 5.92 -2.94
N SER A 27 13.77 4.91 -2.10
CA SER A 27 14.80 3.93 -1.77
C SER A 27 15.12 3.05 -2.97
N PRO A 28 16.39 2.91 -3.38
CA PRO A 28 16.77 2.01 -4.45
C PRO A 28 16.72 0.52 -4.03
N ASP A 29 16.67 0.25 -2.73
CA ASP A 29 16.72 -1.10 -2.17
C ASP A 29 15.33 -1.70 -1.96
N GLY A 30 14.26 -0.97 -2.30
CA GLY A 30 12.88 -1.42 -2.10
C GLY A 30 12.45 -1.46 -0.63
N LEU A 31 13.19 -0.79 0.26
CA LEU A 31 12.87 -0.67 1.67
C LEU A 31 12.23 0.70 1.94
N GLY A 32 11.22 0.76 2.81
CA GLY A 32 10.60 2.02 3.19
C GLY A 32 9.31 1.82 3.98
N GLU A 33 8.84 2.91 4.56
CA GLU A 33 7.57 2.96 5.30
C GLU A 33 6.35 3.00 4.35
N VAL A 34 6.58 3.32 3.08
CA VAL A 34 5.56 3.31 2.03
C VAL A 34 6.10 2.56 0.83
N LEU A 35 5.46 1.45 0.48
CA LEU A 35 5.78 0.67 -0.70
C LEU A 35 4.65 0.76 -1.71
N LEU A 36 5.00 0.86 -2.98
CA LEU A 36 4.06 0.85 -4.09
C LEU A 36 4.37 -0.30 -5.02
N VAL A 37 3.40 -1.21 -5.19
CA VAL A 37 3.39 -2.15 -6.30
C VAL A 37 2.60 -1.48 -7.42
N PRO A 38 3.24 -1.01 -8.49
CA PRO A 38 2.65 -0.04 -9.40
C PRO A 38 1.51 -0.58 -10.26
N TYR A 39 1.41 -1.90 -10.35
CA TYR A 39 0.38 -2.53 -11.18
C TYR A 39 0.03 -3.93 -10.69
N TYR A 40 -1.27 -4.22 -10.65
CA TYR A 40 -1.79 -5.58 -10.62
C TYR A 40 -2.84 -5.74 -11.72
N THR A 41 -2.98 -6.94 -12.25
CA THR A 41 -4.02 -7.30 -13.22
C THR A 41 -4.45 -8.74 -13.07
N VAL A 42 -5.73 -8.97 -13.37
CA VAL A 42 -6.33 -10.29 -13.55
C VAL A 42 -6.99 -10.43 -14.92
N GLN A 43 -6.64 -9.53 -15.86
CA GLN A 43 -7.15 -9.56 -17.22
C GLN A 43 -6.52 -10.73 -17.99
N ASP A 44 -7.25 -11.27 -18.93
CA ASP A 44 -6.78 -12.29 -19.90
C ASP A 44 -6.14 -13.53 -19.24
N GLY A 45 -6.62 -13.90 -18.04
CA GLY A 45 -6.11 -15.05 -17.30
C GLY A 45 -4.79 -14.81 -16.58
N ASN A 46 -4.34 -13.54 -16.47
CA ASN A 46 -3.18 -13.20 -15.67
C ASN A 46 -3.48 -13.26 -14.17
N GLU A 47 -2.42 -13.46 -13.38
CA GLU A 47 -2.41 -13.34 -11.94
C GLU A 47 -1.25 -12.43 -11.54
N THR A 48 -1.40 -11.69 -10.45
CA THR A 48 -0.31 -10.87 -9.89
C THR A 48 0.12 -11.46 -8.55
N ILE A 49 1.36 -11.94 -8.48
CA ILE A 49 1.94 -12.49 -7.26
C ILE A 49 2.85 -11.44 -6.63
N PHE A 50 2.77 -11.27 -5.31
CA PHE A 50 3.62 -10.35 -4.58
C PHE A 50 3.94 -10.90 -3.19
N ALA A 51 5.02 -10.37 -2.59
CA ALA A 51 5.44 -10.68 -1.24
C ALA A 51 5.74 -9.38 -0.47
N ILE A 52 5.46 -9.41 0.83
CA ILE A 52 5.82 -8.35 1.77
C ILE A 52 6.77 -8.98 2.79
N VAL A 53 7.93 -8.37 2.98
CA VAL A 53 8.98 -8.89 3.84
C VAL A 53 9.24 -7.91 4.97
N ASN A 54 9.15 -8.36 6.19
CA ASN A 54 9.66 -7.64 7.34
C ASN A 54 11.17 -7.92 7.45
N THR A 55 12.01 -6.94 7.16
CA THR A 55 13.48 -7.09 7.20
C THR A 55 14.08 -6.70 8.55
N THR A 56 13.26 -6.38 9.54
CA THR A 56 13.69 -5.87 10.84
C THR A 56 13.66 -6.95 11.92
N ASP A 57 14.37 -6.70 13.02
CA ASP A 57 14.35 -7.53 14.23
C ASP A 57 13.09 -7.28 15.10
N TYR A 58 12.14 -6.49 14.62
CA TYR A 58 10.95 -6.11 15.36
C TYR A 58 9.69 -6.47 14.58
N PRO A 59 8.58 -6.79 15.26
CA PRO A 59 7.29 -6.96 14.60
C PRO A 59 6.85 -5.68 13.89
N GLN A 60 6.19 -5.85 12.74
CA GLN A 60 5.66 -4.75 11.93
C GLN A 60 4.15 -4.90 11.75
N ALA A 61 3.44 -3.79 11.85
CA ALA A 61 2.05 -3.71 11.47
C ALA A 61 1.94 -2.81 10.23
N VAL A 62 1.41 -3.35 9.14
CA VAL A 62 1.26 -2.60 7.89
C VAL A 62 -0.19 -2.63 7.41
N THR A 63 -0.64 -1.57 6.75
CA THR A 63 -1.90 -1.57 5.99
C THR A 63 -1.61 -1.87 4.53
N VAL A 64 -2.29 -2.87 3.98
CA VAL A 64 -2.25 -3.21 2.55
C VAL A 64 -3.53 -2.71 1.90
N ARG A 65 -3.42 -1.85 0.89
CA ARG A 65 -4.54 -1.23 0.17
C ARG A 65 -4.47 -1.51 -1.31
N PHE A 66 -5.56 -1.97 -1.86
CA PHE A 66 -5.74 -2.15 -3.30
C PHE A 66 -6.58 -1.02 -3.86
N ARG A 67 -6.09 -0.39 -4.91
CA ARG A 67 -6.75 0.71 -5.59
C ARG A 67 -6.95 0.37 -7.06
N GLN A 68 -8.16 0.57 -7.54
CA GLN A 68 -8.48 0.33 -8.95
C GLN A 68 -7.88 1.42 -9.86
N ALA A 69 -7.55 1.06 -11.10
CA ALA A 69 -6.78 1.90 -12.02
C ALA A 69 -7.50 3.15 -12.52
N TYR A 70 -8.83 3.15 -12.56
CA TYR A 70 -9.60 4.22 -13.22
C TYR A 70 -9.53 5.55 -12.48
N THR A 71 -9.79 5.56 -11.17
CA THR A 71 -9.79 6.78 -10.33
C THR A 71 -9.14 6.58 -8.97
N SER A 72 -8.33 5.53 -8.81
CA SER A 72 -7.59 5.22 -7.58
C SER A 72 -8.48 5.02 -6.34
N ARG A 73 -9.74 4.63 -6.52
CA ARG A 73 -10.61 4.32 -5.39
C ARG A 73 -10.26 2.97 -4.80
N GLN A 74 -10.39 2.87 -3.49
CA GLN A 74 -10.07 1.67 -2.74
C GLN A 74 -11.07 0.56 -3.06
N VAL A 75 -10.56 -0.66 -3.25
CA VAL A 75 -11.38 -1.86 -3.54
C VAL A 75 -11.20 -2.95 -2.50
N LEU A 76 -10.09 -2.91 -1.77
CA LEU A 76 -9.80 -3.74 -0.62
C LEU A 76 -8.77 -3.04 0.25
N ASP A 77 -8.88 -3.18 1.57
CA ASP A 77 -7.81 -2.92 2.54
C ASP A 77 -7.89 -3.91 3.70
N PHE A 78 -6.75 -4.19 4.27
CA PHE A 78 -6.60 -4.98 5.49
C PHE A 78 -5.28 -4.61 6.17
N ASN A 79 -5.20 -4.88 7.46
CA ASN A 79 -3.96 -4.80 8.20
C ASN A 79 -3.29 -6.17 8.19
N LEU A 80 -1.97 -6.16 8.04
CA LEU A 80 -1.12 -7.32 8.08
C LEU A 80 -0.11 -7.13 9.21
N TYR A 81 0.07 -8.17 10.00
CA TYR A 81 1.00 -8.19 11.12
C TYR A 81 2.09 -9.22 10.84
N LEU A 82 3.32 -8.75 10.79
CA LEU A 82 4.49 -9.55 10.45
C LEU A 82 5.38 -9.70 11.67
N SER A 83 5.78 -10.92 11.97
CA SER A 83 6.84 -11.20 12.95
C SER A 83 8.21 -10.67 12.47
N PRO A 84 9.24 -10.59 13.32
CA PRO A 84 10.59 -10.30 12.86
C PRO A 84 11.03 -11.24 11.73
N HIS A 85 11.56 -10.68 10.64
CA HIS A 85 12.05 -11.42 9.46
C HIS A 85 11.01 -12.28 8.73
N ASP A 86 9.74 -12.02 8.97
CA ASP A 86 8.61 -12.72 8.35
C ASP A 86 8.42 -12.33 6.87
N VAL A 87 7.87 -13.25 6.11
CA VAL A 87 7.56 -13.08 4.68
C VAL A 87 6.13 -13.50 4.41
N TRP A 88 5.26 -12.54 4.18
CA TRP A 88 3.89 -12.81 3.75
C TRP A 88 3.78 -12.82 2.24
N THR A 89 3.10 -13.83 1.69
CA THR A 89 2.91 -14.00 0.24
C THR A 89 1.46 -14.07 -0.12
N ALA A 90 1.10 -13.45 -1.24
CA ALA A 90 -0.26 -13.49 -1.77
C ALA A 90 -0.26 -13.34 -3.29
N LYS A 91 -1.42 -13.64 -3.88
CA LYS A 91 -1.69 -13.34 -5.27
C LYS A 91 -3.03 -12.64 -5.42
N VAL A 92 -3.14 -11.81 -6.44
CA VAL A 92 -4.41 -11.30 -6.96
C VAL A 92 -4.79 -12.16 -8.15
N GLN A 93 -5.99 -12.72 -8.12
CA GLN A 93 -6.53 -13.57 -9.19
C GLN A 93 -7.98 -13.17 -9.53
N ASP A 94 -8.49 -13.71 -10.64
CA ASP A 94 -9.91 -13.63 -11.01
C ASP A 94 -10.77 -14.36 -9.96
N ASP A 95 -11.84 -13.71 -9.50
CA ASP A 95 -12.76 -14.27 -8.48
C ASP A 95 -13.82 -15.24 -9.08
N GLY A 96 -13.76 -15.48 -10.39
CA GLY A 96 -14.74 -16.30 -11.13
C GLY A 96 -16.10 -15.61 -11.35
N ASN A 97 -16.28 -14.38 -10.86
CA ASN A 97 -17.52 -13.60 -10.95
C ASN A 97 -17.35 -12.27 -11.70
N GLY A 98 -16.24 -12.15 -12.44
CA GLY A 98 -15.92 -10.97 -13.24
C GLY A 98 -15.16 -9.87 -12.49
N GLY A 99 -14.75 -10.12 -11.26
CA GLY A 99 -13.96 -9.26 -10.41
C GLY A 99 -12.56 -9.79 -10.16
N ALA A 100 -12.02 -9.46 -8.98
CA ALA A 100 -10.73 -9.92 -8.49
C ALA A 100 -10.80 -10.23 -7.00
N GLU A 101 -9.88 -11.08 -6.53
CA GLU A 101 -9.71 -11.42 -5.12
C GLU A 101 -8.23 -11.54 -4.76
N VAL A 102 -7.91 -11.32 -3.48
CA VAL A 102 -6.62 -11.69 -2.90
C VAL A 102 -6.72 -13.08 -2.33
N VAL A 103 -5.77 -13.92 -2.67
CA VAL A 103 -5.63 -15.29 -2.16
C VAL A 103 -4.28 -15.43 -1.48
N THR A 104 -4.26 -16.02 -0.30
CA THR A 104 -3.04 -16.38 0.41
C THR A 104 -3.19 -17.75 1.05
N GLY A 105 -2.07 -18.48 1.12
CA GLY A 105 -1.92 -19.68 1.94
C GLY A 105 -1.11 -19.41 3.21
N ASP A 106 -0.67 -18.16 3.35
CA ASP A 106 0.12 -17.70 4.49
C ASP A 106 -0.74 -17.60 5.75
N LYS A 107 -0.14 -17.83 6.91
CA LYS A 107 -0.84 -17.83 8.20
C LYS A 107 -0.58 -16.58 9.03
N SER A 108 0.23 -15.65 8.52
CA SER A 108 0.45 -14.37 9.19
C SER A 108 -0.87 -13.68 9.49
N CYS A 109 -0.96 -13.04 10.63
CA CYS A 109 -2.20 -12.45 11.13
C CYS A 109 -2.65 -11.28 10.25
N THR A 110 -3.91 -11.30 9.83
CA THR A 110 -4.55 -10.19 9.11
C THR A 110 -5.84 -9.73 9.79
N ALA A 111 -6.17 -8.45 9.64
CA ALA A 111 -7.41 -7.89 10.13
C ALA A 111 -8.10 -7.03 9.03
N PRO A 112 -9.25 -7.48 8.45
CA PRO A 112 -9.96 -8.71 8.75
C PRO A 112 -9.16 -9.97 8.39
N ALA A 113 -9.43 -11.08 9.08
CA ALA A 113 -8.72 -12.33 8.84
C ALA A 113 -8.97 -12.85 7.42
N ILE A 114 -7.88 -13.14 6.71
CA ILE A 114 -7.91 -13.76 5.38
C ILE A 114 -7.56 -15.23 5.55
N THR A 115 -8.56 -16.09 5.56
CA THR A 115 -8.35 -17.53 5.75
C THR A 115 -8.00 -18.28 4.48
N THR A 116 -8.43 -17.77 3.33
CA THR A 116 -8.15 -18.36 2.01
C THR A 116 -8.19 -17.28 0.94
N ALA A 117 -9.31 -16.56 0.81
CA ALA A 117 -9.52 -15.54 -0.20
C ALA A 117 -10.38 -14.41 0.33
N ILE A 118 -10.17 -13.20 -0.19
CA ILE A 118 -11.01 -12.04 0.09
C ILE A 118 -11.28 -11.28 -1.23
N PRO A 119 -12.57 -11.17 -1.65
CA PRO A 119 -12.91 -10.51 -2.90
C PRO A 119 -12.82 -8.98 -2.79
N PHE A 120 -12.48 -8.34 -3.91
CA PHE A 120 -12.51 -6.91 -4.05
C PHE A 120 -13.94 -6.38 -4.05
N ARG A 121 -14.13 -5.15 -3.62
CA ARG A 121 -15.43 -4.51 -3.44
C ARG A 121 -15.57 -3.31 -4.37
N ASN A 122 -16.81 -3.05 -4.80
CA ASN A 122 -17.15 -1.92 -5.66
C ASN A 122 -17.90 -0.77 -4.93
N PHE A 123 -17.94 -0.79 -3.60
CA PHE A 123 -18.72 0.16 -2.79
C PHE A 123 -18.31 1.61 -3.00
N GLU A 124 -17.05 1.85 -3.34
CA GLU A 124 -16.52 3.20 -3.52
C GLU A 124 -16.91 3.85 -4.85
N PHE A 125 -17.54 3.10 -5.77
CA PHE A 125 -17.96 3.62 -7.08
C PHE A 125 -19.36 3.14 -7.50
N THR A 126 -20.21 2.78 -6.53
CA THR A 126 -21.60 2.39 -6.74
C THR A 126 -22.54 3.25 -5.87
N GLY A 127 -23.84 3.15 -6.09
CA GLY A 127 -24.84 3.91 -5.34
C GLY A 127 -24.66 5.42 -5.48
N SER A 128 -24.54 6.13 -4.36
CA SER A 128 -24.34 7.58 -4.33
C SER A 128 -22.89 8.00 -4.67
N LYS A 129 -21.97 7.05 -4.81
CA LYS A 129 -20.55 7.29 -5.12
C LYS A 129 -20.22 7.06 -6.60
N VAL A 130 -21.24 6.89 -7.45
CA VAL A 130 -21.05 6.72 -8.90
C VAL A 130 -20.27 7.89 -9.49
N ASP A 131 -19.32 7.56 -10.35
CA ASP A 131 -18.60 8.49 -11.21
C ASP A 131 -18.87 8.16 -12.70
N ASN A 132 -18.10 8.68 -13.63
CA ASN A 132 -18.28 8.43 -15.06
C ASN A 132 -17.69 7.07 -15.53
N GLY A 133 -17.18 6.25 -14.61
CA GLY A 133 -16.59 4.94 -14.91
C GLY A 133 -17.56 3.77 -14.74
N PRO A 134 -17.11 2.55 -15.08
CA PRO A 134 -17.86 1.34 -14.83
C PRO A 134 -18.21 1.19 -13.35
N THR A 135 -19.39 0.66 -13.06
CA THR A 135 -19.86 0.42 -11.67
C THR A 135 -19.86 -1.07 -11.30
N ASP A 136 -19.56 -1.92 -12.27
CA ASP A 136 -19.47 -3.36 -12.08
C ASP A 136 -18.08 -3.83 -11.62
N GLN A 137 -17.94 -5.12 -11.41
CA GLN A 137 -16.71 -5.74 -10.90
C GLN A 137 -15.55 -5.73 -11.92
N SER A 138 -15.80 -5.47 -13.21
CA SER A 138 -14.72 -5.37 -14.19
C SER A 138 -13.70 -4.31 -13.86
N ARG A 139 -14.13 -3.26 -13.16
CA ARG A 139 -13.31 -2.12 -12.75
C ARG A 139 -12.23 -2.47 -11.73
N VAL A 140 -12.41 -3.53 -10.94
CA VAL A 140 -11.43 -3.94 -9.91
C VAL A 140 -10.36 -4.89 -10.45
N ARG A 141 -10.40 -5.24 -11.73
CA ARG A 141 -9.51 -6.22 -12.35
C ARG A 141 -8.10 -5.70 -12.63
N GLU A 142 -7.91 -4.39 -12.52
CA GLU A 142 -6.62 -3.71 -12.68
C GLU A 142 -6.46 -2.60 -11.67
N GLY A 143 -5.22 -2.38 -11.23
CA GLY A 143 -4.91 -1.32 -10.31
C GLY A 143 -3.50 -1.37 -9.76
N TYR A 144 -3.31 -0.88 -8.55
CA TYR A 144 -2.04 -0.86 -7.86
C TYR A 144 -2.23 -1.13 -6.35
N ILE A 145 -1.12 -1.43 -5.67
CA ILE A 145 -1.15 -1.76 -4.24
C ILE A 145 -0.29 -0.74 -3.51
N GLU A 146 -0.84 -0.18 -2.42
CA GLU A 146 -0.13 0.63 -1.44
C GLU A 146 0.07 -0.21 -0.18
N ILE A 147 1.29 -0.23 0.34
CA ILE A 147 1.62 -0.86 1.61
C ILE A 147 2.21 0.23 2.49
N LEU A 148 1.57 0.49 3.62
CA LEU A 148 1.88 1.60 4.50
C LEU A 148 2.26 1.04 5.87
N ASP A 149 3.45 1.34 6.34
CA ASP A 149 3.83 1.04 7.71
C ASP A 149 2.95 1.83 8.69
N MET A 150 2.41 1.16 9.69
CA MET A 150 1.60 1.76 10.73
C MET A 150 2.31 1.83 12.06
N ALA A 151 3.09 0.80 12.37
CA ALA A 151 3.82 0.72 13.62
C ALA A 151 4.90 -0.36 13.58
N THR A 152 6.01 -0.07 14.23
CA THR A 152 7.13 -0.98 14.47
C THR A 152 7.19 -1.31 15.96
N GLY A 153 7.31 -2.59 16.31
CA GLY A 153 7.51 -3.02 17.70
C GLY A 153 8.91 -2.68 18.25
N PRO A 154 9.17 -2.89 19.58
CA PRO A 154 8.29 -3.58 20.50
C PRO A 154 7.10 -2.71 20.89
N PHE A 155 5.90 -3.26 20.76
CA PHE A 155 4.72 -2.64 21.35
C PHE A 155 4.82 -2.89 22.87
N GLN A 156 5.55 -2.02 23.58
CA GLN A 156 5.75 -2.19 25.01
C GLN A 156 4.45 -1.86 25.76
N ASP A 157 3.76 -2.91 26.17
CA ASP A 157 3.26 -3.01 27.51
C ASP A 157 4.06 -4.14 28.18
N ASP A 158 4.97 -3.80 29.05
CA ASP A 158 5.82 -4.75 29.79
C ASP A 158 5.01 -5.74 30.67
N SER A 159 3.71 -5.58 30.74
CA SER A 159 2.83 -6.38 31.58
C SER A 159 1.94 -7.39 30.82
N ASN A 160 1.77 -7.22 29.51
CA ASN A 160 0.99 -8.16 28.71
C ASN A 160 1.25 -7.94 27.20
N PRO A 161 2.18 -8.66 26.59
CA PRO A 161 2.33 -8.60 25.14
C PRO A 161 0.97 -8.96 24.53
N PRO A 162 0.48 -8.20 23.55
CA PRO A 162 -0.76 -8.55 22.89
C PRO A 162 -0.63 -9.97 22.36
N ALA A 163 -1.64 -10.80 22.62
CA ALA A 163 -1.69 -12.22 22.28
C ALA A 163 -1.56 -12.52 20.75
N VAL A 164 -1.30 -11.50 19.96
CA VAL A 164 -1.11 -11.53 18.50
C VAL A 164 0.33 -11.91 18.12
N TRP A 165 1.27 -11.83 19.08
CA TRP A 165 2.68 -12.05 18.82
C TRP A 165 3.16 -13.32 19.54
N ASP A 166 2.71 -14.48 19.09
CA ASP A 166 3.31 -15.73 19.50
C ASP A 166 4.64 -15.89 18.75
N ALA A 167 5.74 -15.73 19.47
CA ALA A 167 7.09 -15.94 18.95
C ALA A 167 7.36 -17.38 18.46
N ASN A 168 6.37 -18.28 18.60
CA ASN A 168 6.42 -19.67 18.15
C ASN A 168 5.41 -19.94 17.02
N ASP A 169 4.76 -18.90 16.47
CA ASP A 169 3.93 -19.06 15.29
C ASP A 169 4.86 -19.17 14.06
N ASP A 170 5.44 -20.34 13.93
CA ASP A 170 6.26 -20.78 12.80
C ASP A 170 5.41 -20.98 11.54
N GLY A 171 4.53 -20.00 11.23
CA GLY A 171 3.77 -19.83 9.99
C GLY A 171 3.13 -21.06 9.37
#